data_6066cd95b2093b6039ba71ea43b0e11d
#
_entry.id   6066cd95b2093b6039ba71ea43b0e11d
#
_cell.length_a   1.000
_cell.length_b   1.000
_cell.length_c   1.000
_cell.angle_alpha   90.00
_cell.angle_beta   90.00
_cell.angle_gamma   90.00
#
_symmetry.space_group_name_H-M   'P 1'
#
loop_
_entity.id
_entity.type
_entity.pdbx_description
1 polymer ?
#
loop_
_entity_poly.entity_id
_entity_poly.type
_entity_poly.pdbx_seq_one_letter_code
_entity_poly.pdbx_strand_id
1 'polypeptide(L)'
;LLMKFDGKQVEMASEAGAEGYKPGTIITSLYQVKSEQSTMLTFDSYNQLIHMFSGPLGLNMNVGGDYEFIIMSATPDKVILQGKKYKNIMEMTPMPKDIPWRIQLEDIINIEKDAFLNTYRMEKGGQVLNYFIRDNGTMSTFSVYSTDYSSAESLPYIYTEKGLKLQSPYNVNGVEVQHFKWDKKSRLFVCTDADATDIVLKEYYPENYPQYEDYIGTYTAMVDDYDEGPTSQSVTITPKVRGESYTLKSSGGFNFTLLYDKASGKLTLDSQSISPISSSSYYFACAAGVEGYAHTE
;
A
#
# COMPACT_ATOMS: atom_id res chain seq x y z
N LEU A 1 2.33 10.16 8.52
CA LEU A 1 1.48 11.28 8.87
C LEU A 1 2.33 12.39 9.51
N LEU A 2 2.31 13.60 8.95
CA LEU A 2 2.97 14.80 9.46
C LEU A 2 1.97 15.66 10.20
N MET A 3 2.39 16.28 11.32
CA MET A 3 1.53 17.13 12.14
C MET A 3 2.29 18.38 12.58
N LYS A 4 1.61 19.53 12.56
CA LYS A 4 2.12 20.80 13.09
C LYS A 4 1.06 21.43 13.99
N PHE A 5 1.41 21.65 15.24
CA PHE A 5 0.54 22.19 16.29
C PHE A 5 0.85 23.67 16.52
N ASP A 6 -0.18 24.52 16.56
CA ASP A 6 -0.04 25.95 16.81
C ASP A 6 -0.61 26.43 18.17
N GLY A 7 -0.99 25.49 19.03
CA GLY A 7 -1.63 25.77 20.33
C GLY A 7 -3.17 25.69 20.30
N LYS A 8 -3.80 25.66 19.13
CA LYS A 8 -5.25 25.56 18.97
C LYS A 8 -5.62 24.66 17.79
N GLN A 9 -4.92 24.78 16.69
CA GLN A 9 -5.13 24.03 15.47
C GLN A 9 -3.95 23.08 15.21
N VAL A 10 -4.23 22.01 14.47
CA VAL A 10 -3.23 21.13 13.92
C VAL A 10 -3.39 21.08 12.40
N GLU A 11 -2.29 21.32 11.71
CA GLU A 11 -2.15 21.01 10.30
C GLU A 11 -1.66 19.55 10.18
N MET A 12 -2.28 18.77 9.32
CA MET A 12 -1.91 17.36 9.05
C MET A 12 -1.73 17.14 7.57
N ALA A 13 -0.76 16.32 7.20
CA ALA A 13 -0.58 15.80 5.84
C ALA A 13 -0.05 14.37 5.88
N SER A 14 -0.37 13.58 4.86
CA SER A 14 0.06 12.18 4.73
C SER A 14 0.48 11.88 3.29
N GLU A 15 1.35 10.91 3.14
CA GLU A 15 1.66 10.24 1.87
C GLU A 15 0.48 9.41 1.34
N ALA A 16 -0.35 8.90 2.24
CA ALA A 16 -1.59 8.24 1.87
C ALA A 16 -2.68 9.27 1.55
N GLY A 17 -3.43 9.03 0.47
CA GLY A 17 -4.64 9.77 0.20
C GLY A 17 -5.75 9.40 1.19
N ALA A 18 -6.73 10.30 1.33
CA ALA A 18 -7.99 10.04 2.00
C ALA A 18 -9.13 10.40 1.06
N GLU A 19 -10.35 9.94 1.34
CA GLU A 19 -11.51 10.24 0.50
C GLU A 19 -11.64 11.76 0.26
N GLY A 20 -11.62 12.16 -1.01
CA GLY A 20 -11.65 13.57 -1.43
C GLY A 20 -10.32 14.33 -1.32
N TYR A 21 -9.24 13.72 -0.84
CA TYR A 21 -7.93 14.36 -0.68
C TYR A 21 -6.82 13.57 -1.36
N LYS A 22 -5.98 14.28 -2.10
CA LYS A 22 -4.77 13.70 -2.69
C LYS A 22 -3.66 13.57 -1.64
N PRO A 23 -2.71 12.64 -1.80
CA PRO A 23 -1.51 12.59 -0.98
C PRO A 23 -0.83 13.97 -0.89
N GLY A 24 -0.37 14.34 0.30
CA GLY A 24 0.27 15.62 0.56
C GLY A 24 -0.68 16.82 0.75
N THR A 25 -2.01 16.63 0.64
CA THR A 25 -2.97 17.70 0.97
C THR A 25 -2.91 18.01 2.46
N ILE A 26 -2.78 19.30 2.81
CA ILE A 26 -2.80 19.75 4.19
C ILE A 26 -4.25 19.95 4.64
N ILE A 27 -4.63 19.26 5.72
CA ILE A 27 -5.94 19.37 6.36
C ILE A 27 -5.75 19.97 7.74
N THR A 28 -6.49 21.04 8.04
CA THR A 28 -6.44 21.73 9.34
C THR A 28 -7.66 21.35 10.18
N SER A 29 -7.44 21.07 11.46
CA SER A 29 -8.50 20.77 12.42
C SER A 29 -8.16 21.32 13.81
N LEU A 30 -9.13 21.29 14.73
CA LEU A 30 -8.90 21.68 16.11
C LEU A 30 -8.38 20.50 16.93
N TYR A 31 -7.51 20.78 17.88
CA TYR A 31 -7.08 19.83 18.89
C TYR A 31 -7.13 20.46 20.28
N GLN A 32 -7.17 19.62 21.28
CA GLN A 32 -7.06 20.04 22.69
C GLN A 32 -6.16 19.08 23.46
N VAL A 33 -5.47 19.64 24.45
CA VAL A 33 -4.82 18.86 25.50
C VAL A 33 -5.66 19.02 26.77
N LYS A 34 -6.28 17.93 27.19
CA LYS A 34 -7.19 17.87 28.34
C LYS A 34 -6.50 17.16 29.51
N SER A 35 -6.76 17.62 30.73
CA SER A 35 -6.36 16.94 31.96
C SER A 35 -7.62 16.41 32.66
N GLU A 36 -7.81 15.09 32.54
CA GLU A 36 -8.92 14.39 33.23
C GLU A 36 -8.31 13.40 34.24
N GLN A 37 -8.48 12.09 34.03
CA GLN A 37 -7.77 11.07 34.82
C GLN A 37 -6.31 10.92 34.35
N SER A 38 -6.00 11.39 33.16
CA SER A 38 -4.68 11.45 32.55
C SER A 38 -4.60 12.67 31.64
N THR A 39 -3.37 13.07 31.24
CA THR A 39 -3.21 14.09 30.20
C THR A 39 -3.50 13.45 28.85
N MET A 40 -4.43 14.04 28.10
CA MET A 40 -4.92 13.51 26.83
C MET A 40 -4.79 14.53 25.72
N LEU A 41 -4.35 14.08 24.54
CA LEU A 41 -4.46 14.79 23.28
C LEU A 41 -5.72 14.32 22.57
N THR A 42 -6.60 15.26 22.18
CA THR A 42 -7.85 14.97 21.47
C THR A 42 -7.94 15.79 20.20
N PHE A 43 -8.43 15.18 19.13
CA PHE A 43 -8.73 15.85 17.85
C PHE A 43 -10.24 16.08 17.78
N ASP A 44 -10.69 17.22 18.32
CA ASP A 44 -12.11 17.49 18.60
C ASP A 44 -12.94 17.84 17.37
N SER A 45 -12.31 18.29 16.27
CA SER A 45 -12.99 18.46 14.99
C SER A 45 -12.55 17.39 14.00
N TYR A 46 -13.49 17.01 13.12
CA TYR A 46 -13.24 15.97 12.16
C TYR A 46 -12.02 16.31 11.26
N ASN A 47 -11.07 15.39 11.22
CA ASN A 47 -9.93 15.42 10.32
C ASN A 47 -9.83 14.08 9.62
N GLN A 48 -9.97 14.06 8.31
CA GLN A 48 -9.99 12.85 7.49
C GLN A 48 -8.76 11.95 7.76
N LEU A 49 -7.56 12.56 7.87
CA LEU A 49 -6.29 11.84 7.99
C LEU A 49 -6.11 11.09 9.32
N ILE A 50 -6.94 11.35 10.33
CA ILE A 50 -6.88 10.61 11.60
C ILE A 50 -8.17 9.86 11.88
N HIS A 51 -9.33 10.44 11.55
CA HIS A 51 -10.62 9.81 11.83
C HIS A 51 -10.93 8.65 10.88
N MET A 52 -10.34 8.61 9.67
CA MET A 52 -10.50 7.49 8.74
C MET A 52 -10.07 6.15 9.35
N PHE A 53 -9.11 6.15 10.27
CA PHE A 53 -8.63 4.93 10.94
C PHE A 53 -9.51 4.51 12.12
N SER A 54 -10.36 5.41 12.63
CA SER A 54 -11.22 5.19 13.81
C SER A 54 -12.71 5.03 13.45
N GLY A 55 -13.06 5.04 12.17
CA GLY A 55 -14.42 4.96 11.68
C GLY A 55 -15.13 3.65 12.04
N PRO A 56 -16.48 3.65 12.10
CA PRO A 56 -17.24 2.42 12.31
C PRO A 56 -17.05 1.45 11.12
N LEU A 57 -17.15 0.15 11.41
CA LEU A 57 -17.10 -0.92 10.42
C LEU A 57 -18.06 -0.61 9.24
N GLY A 58 -17.56 -0.66 8.02
CA GLY A 58 -18.34 -0.52 6.80
C GLY A 58 -18.35 0.87 6.14
N LEU A 59 -17.83 1.91 6.80
CA LEU A 59 -17.77 3.27 6.22
C LEU A 59 -16.35 3.75 5.91
N ASN A 60 -15.34 3.17 6.52
CA ASN A 60 -13.92 3.46 6.30
C ASN A 60 -13.10 2.27 6.79
N MET A 61 -11.79 2.29 6.54
CA MET A 61 -10.86 1.28 7.03
C MET A 61 -10.80 1.30 8.57
N ASN A 62 -11.79 0.75 9.26
CA ASN A 62 -11.71 0.60 10.71
C ASN A 62 -10.58 -0.36 11.07
N VAL A 63 -9.38 0.18 11.16
CA VAL A 63 -8.15 -0.56 11.48
C VAL A 63 -7.75 -0.38 12.96
N GLY A 64 -8.70 0.00 13.81
CA GLY A 64 -8.47 0.19 15.23
C GLY A 64 -7.70 1.46 15.58
N GLY A 65 -7.82 2.51 14.74
CA GLY A 65 -7.27 3.83 15.04
C GLY A 65 -8.07 4.57 16.10
N ASP A 66 -7.43 5.52 16.76
CA ASP A 66 -8.02 6.42 17.75
C ASP A 66 -7.84 7.88 17.30
N TYR A 67 -8.69 8.77 17.80
CA TYR A 67 -8.55 10.22 17.70
C TYR A 67 -8.46 10.90 19.08
N GLU A 68 -8.49 10.11 20.14
CA GLU A 68 -8.21 10.51 21.51
C GLU A 68 -7.04 9.68 22.05
N PHE A 69 -6.03 10.33 22.58
CA PHE A 69 -4.79 9.68 23.00
C PHE A 69 -4.38 10.11 24.38
N ILE A 70 -3.97 9.16 25.21
CA ILE A 70 -3.29 9.41 26.48
C ILE A 70 -1.82 9.74 26.16
N ILE A 71 -1.32 10.86 26.68
CA ILE A 71 0.09 11.21 26.56
C ILE A 71 0.86 10.39 27.62
N MET A 72 1.56 9.36 27.15
CA MET A 72 2.36 8.48 28.02
C MET A 72 3.70 9.12 28.42
N SER A 73 4.31 9.81 27.48
CA SER A 73 5.52 10.62 27.73
C SER A 73 5.65 11.73 26.68
N ALA A 74 6.27 12.84 27.07
CA ALA A 74 6.58 13.93 26.16
C ALA A 74 7.95 14.51 26.51
N THR A 75 8.88 14.40 25.58
CA THR A 75 10.23 14.99 25.63
C THR A 75 10.46 15.82 24.38
N PRO A 76 11.49 16.69 24.32
CA PRO A 76 11.79 17.41 23.10
C PRO A 76 12.06 16.52 21.87
N ASP A 77 12.50 15.29 22.08
CA ASP A 77 12.91 14.37 21.02
C ASP A 77 11.82 13.37 20.65
N LYS A 78 10.82 13.15 21.52
CA LYS A 78 9.81 12.12 21.32
C LYS A 78 8.57 12.33 22.16
N VAL A 79 7.40 12.15 21.57
CA VAL A 79 6.12 12.03 22.27
C VAL A 79 5.58 10.63 22.03
N ILE A 80 5.17 9.95 23.12
CA ILE A 80 4.54 8.64 23.08
C ILE A 80 3.09 8.81 23.48
N LEU A 81 2.18 8.40 22.62
CA LEU A 81 0.75 8.44 22.77
C LEU A 81 0.19 7.03 22.81
N GLN A 82 -0.83 6.82 23.66
CA GLN A 82 -1.62 5.59 23.67
C GLN A 82 -3.07 5.90 23.30
N GLY A 83 -3.59 5.24 22.29
CA GLY A 83 -5.00 5.35 21.91
C GLY A 83 -5.92 5.02 23.08
N LYS A 84 -6.95 5.84 23.30
CA LYS A 84 -7.88 5.69 24.43
C LYS A 84 -8.71 4.42 24.33
N LYS A 85 -9.19 4.09 23.14
CA LYS A 85 -10.07 2.95 22.87
C LYS A 85 -9.31 1.66 22.59
N TYR A 86 -8.43 1.68 21.58
CA TYR A 86 -7.77 0.48 21.08
C TYR A 86 -6.39 0.22 21.70
N LYS A 87 -5.88 1.16 22.49
CA LYS A 87 -4.58 1.05 23.21
C LYS A 87 -3.35 0.97 22.30
N ASN A 88 -3.50 1.24 21.01
CA ASN A 88 -2.38 1.30 20.07
C ASN A 88 -1.41 2.42 20.45
N ILE A 89 -0.13 2.19 20.26
CA ILE A 89 0.92 3.18 20.54
C ILE A 89 1.22 3.97 19.26
N MET A 90 1.25 5.29 19.40
CA MET A 90 1.71 6.22 18.39
C MET A 90 2.96 6.92 18.92
N GLU A 91 4.02 6.90 18.14
CA GLU A 91 5.25 7.66 18.40
C GLU A 91 5.31 8.86 17.47
N MET A 92 5.62 10.03 18.04
CA MET A 92 5.85 11.26 17.30
C MET A 92 7.28 11.72 17.55
N THR A 93 8.02 12.00 16.49
CA THR A 93 9.38 12.57 16.55
C THR A 93 9.40 13.93 15.84
N PRO A 94 10.23 14.89 16.30
CA PRO A 94 10.33 16.19 15.65
C PRO A 94 10.85 16.04 14.22
N MET A 95 10.23 16.77 13.30
CA MET A 95 10.75 16.92 11.95
C MET A 95 11.84 17.98 11.88
N PRO A 96 12.83 17.85 10.98
CA PRO A 96 13.71 18.96 10.61
C PRO A 96 12.89 20.15 10.12
N LYS A 97 13.15 21.34 10.68
CA LYS A 97 12.37 22.56 10.38
C LYS A 97 12.61 23.13 8.97
N ASP A 98 13.73 22.76 8.39
CA ASP A 98 14.22 23.23 7.09
C ASP A 98 13.76 22.35 5.90
N ILE A 99 13.11 21.23 6.18
CA ILE A 99 12.58 20.34 5.12
C ILE A 99 11.07 20.62 4.94
N PRO A 100 10.64 21.12 3.76
CA PRO A 100 9.23 21.26 3.48
C PRO A 100 8.49 19.90 3.48
N TRP A 101 7.31 19.85 4.06
CA TRP A 101 6.48 18.64 4.13
C TRP A 101 6.27 17.96 2.77
N ARG A 102 6.06 18.80 1.73
CA ARG A 102 5.87 18.28 0.37
C ARG A 102 7.05 17.43 -0.08
N ILE A 103 8.28 17.89 0.15
CA ILE A 103 9.49 17.16 -0.25
C ILE A 103 9.57 15.82 0.49
N GLN A 104 9.36 15.82 1.80
CA GLN A 104 9.41 14.60 2.59
C GLN A 104 8.33 13.58 2.17
N LEU A 105 7.11 14.04 1.89
CA LEU A 105 6.03 13.16 1.42
C LEU A 105 6.28 12.68 -0.02
N GLU A 106 6.82 13.53 -0.90
CA GLU A 106 7.24 13.15 -2.25
C GLU A 106 8.35 12.08 -2.22
N ASP A 107 9.32 12.20 -1.32
CA ASP A 107 10.38 11.19 -1.17
C ASP A 107 9.82 9.82 -0.75
N ILE A 108 8.89 9.80 0.22
CA ILE A 108 8.19 8.57 0.62
C ILE A 108 7.47 7.93 -0.57
N ILE A 109 6.66 8.72 -1.29
CA ILE A 109 5.89 8.24 -2.45
C ILE A 109 6.82 7.76 -3.57
N ASN A 110 7.93 8.43 -3.78
CA ASN A 110 8.91 8.05 -4.81
C ASN A 110 9.60 6.73 -4.47
N ILE A 111 9.97 6.50 -3.21
CA ILE A 111 10.55 5.22 -2.77
C ILE A 111 9.54 4.09 -2.94
N GLU A 112 8.29 4.29 -2.53
CA GLU A 112 7.22 3.31 -2.71
C GLU A 112 7.01 2.93 -4.19
N LYS A 113 7.02 3.93 -5.09
CA LYS A 113 6.91 3.70 -6.54
C LYS A 113 8.14 3.04 -7.14
N ASP A 114 9.33 3.39 -6.65
CA ASP A 114 10.59 2.82 -7.14
C ASP A 114 10.75 1.36 -6.70
N ALA A 115 10.47 1.06 -5.43
CA ALA A 115 10.51 -0.29 -4.86
C ALA A 115 9.18 -1.01 -5.15
N PHE A 116 8.88 -1.26 -6.44
CA PHE A 116 7.56 -1.69 -6.89
C PHE A 116 7.30 -3.20 -6.79
N LEU A 117 8.35 -4.04 -6.71
CA LEU A 117 8.15 -5.48 -6.60
C LEU A 117 7.54 -5.87 -5.24
N ASN A 118 6.72 -6.89 -5.25
CA ASN A 118 6.13 -7.43 -4.01
C ASN A 118 7.04 -8.44 -3.31
N THR A 119 8.12 -8.87 -3.95
CA THR A 119 8.97 -9.96 -3.48
C THR A 119 10.38 -9.49 -3.18
N TYR A 120 10.84 -9.78 -1.96
CA TYR A 120 12.17 -9.45 -1.48
C TYR A 120 12.82 -10.67 -0.84
N ARG A 121 14.16 -10.75 -0.95
CA ARG A 121 14.99 -11.69 -0.18
C ARG A 121 15.77 -10.90 0.84
N MET A 122 15.69 -11.29 2.10
CA MET A 122 16.64 -10.82 3.10
C MET A 122 17.94 -11.59 2.91
N GLU A 123 19.01 -10.87 2.66
CA GLU A 123 20.32 -11.46 2.39
C GLU A 123 21.37 -10.87 3.33
N LYS A 124 22.37 -11.72 3.71
CA LYS A 124 23.61 -11.33 4.39
C LYS A 124 24.77 -11.95 3.66
N GLY A 125 25.68 -11.13 3.12
CA GLY A 125 26.82 -11.63 2.35
C GLY A 125 26.45 -12.49 1.13
N GLY A 126 25.26 -12.28 0.53
CA GLY A 126 24.75 -13.07 -0.58
C GLY A 126 23.99 -14.36 -0.19
N GLN A 127 23.98 -14.72 1.09
CA GLN A 127 23.18 -15.83 1.61
C GLN A 127 21.76 -15.35 1.90
N VAL A 128 20.75 -16.04 1.38
CA VAL A 128 19.34 -15.79 1.68
C VAL A 128 19.01 -16.27 3.08
N LEU A 129 18.41 -15.40 3.88
CA LEU A 129 17.99 -15.68 5.26
C LEU A 129 16.47 -15.91 5.34
N ASN A 130 15.69 -15.06 4.67
CA ASN A 130 14.22 -15.12 4.65
C ASN A 130 13.69 -14.55 3.33
N TYR A 131 12.43 -14.89 3.00
CA TYR A 131 11.67 -14.28 1.92
C TYR A 131 10.62 -13.34 2.51
N PHE A 132 10.51 -12.15 1.97
CA PHE A 132 9.55 -11.13 2.35
C PHE A 132 8.61 -10.92 1.17
N ILE A 133 7.33 -11.16 1.35
CA ILE A 133 6.30 -10.94 0.33
C ILE A 133 5.39 -9.83 0.82
N ARG A 134 5.30 -8.76 0.07
CA ARG A 134 4.40 -7.64 0.36
C ARG A 134 2.96 -8.09 0.15
N ASP A 135 2.13 -7.91 1.16
CA ASP A 135 0.71 -8.16 1.05
C ASP A 135 0.04 -6.98 0.33
N ASN A 136 -0.84 -7.28 -0.61
CA ASN A 136 -1.61 -6.27 -1.38
C ASN A 136 -2.86 -5.79 -0.61
N GLY A 137 -2.85 -5.90 0.72
CA GLY A 137 -3.94 -5.46 1.58
C GLY A 137 -3.94 -3.95 1.84
N THR A 138 -4.91 -3.50 2.62
CA THR A 138 -5.05 -2.09 3.04
C THR A 138 -3.96 -1.63 4.00
N MET A 139 -3.21 -2.54 4.59
CA MET A 139 -2.10 -2.26 5.50
C MET A 139 -0.79 -2.72 4.88
N SER A 140 0.26 -1.89 5.00
CA SER A 140 1.59 -2.22 4.53
C SER A 140 2.20 -3.31 5.43
N THR A 141 2.13 -4.55 4.98
CA THR A 141 2.56 -5.74 5.72
C THR A 141 3.39 -6.64 4.82
N PHE A 142 4.43 -7.23 5.38
CA PHE A 142 5.15 -8.35 4.77
C PHE A 142 4.66 -9.65 5.38
N SER A 143 4.39 -10.64 4.54
CA SER A 143 4.42 -12.06 4.93
C SER A 143 5.87 -12.53 4.81
N VAL A 144 6.48 -12.89 5.95
CA VAL A 144 7.88 -13.29 6.04
C VAL A 144 7.96 -14.80 6.15
N TYR A 145 8.67 -15.43 5.24
CA TYR A 145 8.82 -16.88 5.15
C TYR A 145 10.26 -17.30 5.44
N SER A 146 10.40 -18.45 6.12
CA SER A 146 11.69 -19.16 6.17
C SER A 146 12.12 -19.61 4.77
N THR A 147 13.43 -19.93 4.62
CA THR A 147 14.01 -20.34 3.32
C THR A 147 13.39 -21.62 2.74
N ASP A 148 12.85 -22.47 3.58
CA ASP A 148 12.14 -23.71 3.22
C ASP A 148 10.62 -23.59 3.21
N TYR A 149 10.10 -22.36 3.44
CA TYR A 149 8.66 -22.06 3.53
C TYR A 149 7.91 -22.83 4.63
N SER A 150 8.62 -23.41 5.60
CA SER A 150 8.00 -24.15 6.71
C SER A 150 7.35 -23.26 7.76
N SER A 151 7.71 -21.98 7.82
CA SER A 151 7.11 -20.99 8.72
C SER A 151 6.81 -19.71 7.99
N ALA A 152 5.79 -18.99 8.49
CA ALA A 152 5.42 -17.66 8.02
C ALA A 152 4.99 -16.79 9.20
N GLU A 153 5.34 -15.52 9.16
CA GLU A 153 4.90 -14.50 10.11
C GLU A 153 4.54 -13.20 9.40
N SER A 154 3.72 -12.37 10.04
CA SER A 154 3.26 -11.09 9.51
C SER A 154 4.05 -9.96 10.15
N LEU A 155 4.63 -9.09 9.34
CA LEU A 155 5.52 -8.02 9.78
C LEU A 155 5.10 -6.67 9.16
N PRO A 156 4.34 -5.83 9.90
CA PRO A 156 3.96 -4.51 9.43
C PRO A 156 5.16 -3.58 9.25
N TYR A 157 5.07 -2.71 8.24
CA TYR A 157 6.10 -1.71 7.95
C TYR A 157 5.49 -0.39 7.49
N ILE A 158 6.29 0.65 7.45
CA ILE A 158 5.98 1.94 6.83
C ILE A 158 7.12 2.36 5.91
N TYR A 159 6.80 3.11 4.86
CA TYR A 159 7.81 3.84 4.12
C TYR A 159 8.25 5.09 4.87
N THR A 160 9.51 5.44 4.73
CA THR A 160 10.11 6.67 5.26
C THR A 160 10.76 7.44 4.11
N GLU A 161 11.15 8.68 4.34
CA GLU A 161 11.83 9.51 3.34
C GLU A 161 13.19 8.96 2.86
N LYS A 162 13.70 7.92 3.54
CA LYS A 162 14.98 7.27 3.18
C LYS A 162 14.83 5.83 2.73
N GLY A 163 13.70 5.19 3.06
CA GLY A 163 13.51 3.77 2.77
C GLY A 163 12.27 3.19 3.44
N LEU A 164 12.42 2.20 4.30
CA LEU A 164 11.33 1.62 5.08
C LEU A 164 11.75 1.39 6.54
N LYS A 165 10.74 1.33 7.41
CA LYS A 165 10.89 0.98 8.82
C LYS A 165 9.89 -0.12 9.16
N LEU A 166 10.35 -1.22 9.75
CA LEU A 166 9.49 -2.24 10.33
C LEU A 166 8.82 -1.69 11.60
N GLN A 167 7.56 -2.06 11.86
CA GLN A 167 6.84 -1.59 13.04
C GLN A 167 7.52 -2.02 14.33
N SER A 168 8.05 -3.24 14.37
CA SER A 168 8.83 -3.79 15.48
C SER A 168 10.17 -4.30 14.96
N PRO A 169 11.23 -4.32 15.80
CA PRO A 169 12.46 -4.99 15.44
C PRO A 169 12.22 -6.45 15.09
N TYR A 170 12.84 -6.90 14.01
CA TYR A 170 12.78 -8.28 13.53
C TYR A 170 14.11 -8.97 13.82
N ASN A 171 14.06 -10.11 14.53
CA ASN A 171 15.27 -10.85 14.89
C ASN A 171 15.69 -11.78 13.77
N VAL A 172 16.90 -11.59 13.27
CA VAL A 172 17.53 -12.41 12.24
C VAL A 172 18.83 -12.99 12.79
N ASN A 173 18.81 -14.28 13.13
CA ASN A 173 19.99 -14.97 13.65
C ASN A 173 20.68 -14.25 14.83
N GLY A 174 19.88 -13.68 15.75
CA GLY A 174 20.35 -12.98 16.93
C GLY A 174 20.67 -11.49 16.72
N VAL A 175 20.45 -10.96 15.52
CA VAL A 175 20.62 -9.53 15.20
C VAL A 175 19.24 -8.93 14.94
N GLU A 176 18.95 -7.77 15.53
CA GLU A 176 17.70 -7.05 15.29
C GLU A 176 17.84 -6.08 14.13
N VAL A 177 16.85 -6.10 13.21
CA VAL A 177 16.75 -5.22 12.06
C VAL A 177 15.41 -4.49 12.09
N GLN A 178 15.43 -3.20 11.84
CA GLN A 178 14.20 -2.38 11.83
C GLN A 178 14.22 -1.29 10.78
N HIS A 179 15.34 -0.61 10.55
CA HIS A 179 15.47 0.56 9.71
C HIS A 179 16.25 0.24 8.43
N PHE A 180 15.68 0.59 7.29
CA PHE A 180 16.29 0.30 5.99
C PHE A 180 16.29 1.54 5.11
N LYS A 181 17.41 1.75 4.42
CA LYS A 181 17.57 2.80 3.41
C LYS A 181 17.46 2.20 2.01
N TRP A 182 16.66 2.84 1.14
CA TRP A 182 16.54 2.44 -0.26
C TRP A 182 17.77 2.82 -1.09
N ASP A 183 18.32 1.85 -1.80
CA ASP A 183 19.31 2.04 -2.87
C ASP A 183 18.64 1.71 -4.22
N LYS A 184 18.22 2.76 -4.91
CA LYS A 184 17.57 2.66 -6.22
C LYS A 184 18.42 1.96 -7.27
N LYS A 185 19.74 2.20 -7.27
CA LYS A 185 20.65 1.64 -8.27
C LYS A 185 20.76 0.13 -8.16
N SER A 186 20.87 -0.35 -6.95
CA SER A 186 21.01 -1.78 -6.67
C SER A 186 19.68 -2.49 -6.41
N ARG A 187 18.57 -1.72 -6.35
CA ARG A 187 17.20 -2.19 -6.06
C ARG A 187 17.12 -3.03 -4.80
N LEU A 188 17.60 -2.46 -3.71
CA LEU A 188 17.59 -3.10 -2.39
C LEU A 188 17.45 -2.09 -1.27
N PHE A 189 16.94 -2.53 -0.15
CA PHE A 189 16.94 -1.81 1.11
C PHE A 189 18.11 -2.28 1.95
N VAL A 190 19.03 -1.36 2.28
CA VAL A 190 20.19 -1.63 3.15
C VAL A 190 19.77 -1.38 4.59
N CYS A 191 19.97 -2.34 5.49
CA CYS A 191 19.75 -2.12 6.92
C CYS A 191 20.72 -1.05 7.45
N THR A 192 20.19 -0.14 8.29
CA THR A 192 20.95 0.96 8.87
C THR A 192 21.17 0.80 10.39
N ASP A 193 20.65 -0.28 10.97
CA ASP A 193 20.86 -0.60 12.39
C ASP A 193 22.32 -1.03 12.61
N ALA A 194 22.92 -0.61 13.74
CA ALA A 194 24.36 -0.60 13.95
C ALA A 194 25.06 -1.96 13.72
N ASP A 195 24.41 -3.06 14.13
CA ASP A 195 24.99 -4.41 14.06
C ASP A 195 24.50 -5.22 12.84
N ALA A 196 23.82 -4.57 11.89
CA ALA A 196 23.10 -5.20 10.79
C ALA A 196 23.33 -4.55 9.41
N THR A 197 24.34 -3.70 9.27
CA THR A 197 24.60 -2.94 8.03
C THR A 197 24.98 -3.79 6.81
N ASP A 198 25.27 -5.07 7.01
CA ASP A 198 25.53 -6.07 5.97
C ASP A 198 24.28 -6.90 5.60
N ILE A 199 23.12 -6.59 6.22
CA ILE A 199 21.83 -7.20 5.91
C ILE A 199 21.09 -6.30 4.94
N VAL A 200 20.52 -6.89 3.89
CA VAL A 200 19.76 -6.19 2.87
C VAL A 200 18.43 -6.89 2.58
N LEU A 201 17.40 -6.13 2.21
CA LEU A 201 16.19 -6.62 1.55
C LEU A 201 16.31 -6.33 0.06
N LYS A 202 16.52 -7.34 -0.75
CA LYS A 202 16.76 -7.23 -2.18
C LYS A 202 15.52 -7.64 -2.95
N GLU A 203 15.03 -6.76 -3.82
CA GLU A 203 13.97 -7.11 -4.76
C GLU A 203 14.42 -8.24 -5.69
N TYR A 204 13.50 -9.16 -6.00
CA TYR A 204 13.72 -10.19 -7.01
C TYR A 204 12.44 -10.51 -7.77
N TYR A 205 12.57 -10.93 -9.01
CA TYR A 205 11.47 -11.48 -9.77
C TYR A 205 11.29 -12.96 -9.42
N PRO A 206 10.08 -13.41 -9.03
CA PRO A 206 9.80 -14.84 -8.90
C PRO A 206 10.08 -15.59 -10.20
N GLU A 207 10.38 -16.88 -10.13
CA GLU A 207 10.72 -17.70 -11.30
C GLU A 207 9.65 -17.67 -12.40
N ASN A 208 8.38 -17.59 -12.00
CA ASN A 208 7.23 -17.53 -12.89
C ASN A 208 6.62 -16.12 -12.99
N TYR A 209 7.43 -15.07 -12.83
CA TYR A 209 6.93 -13.70 -12.94
C TYR A 209 6.64 -13.35 -14.41
N PRO A 210 5.35 -13.13 -14.78
CA PRO A 210 4.98 -12.80 -16.15
C PRO A 210 5.43 -11.37 -16.50
N GLN A 211 6.18 -11.23 -17.59
CA GLN A 211 6.57 -9.93 -18.12
C GLN A 211 5.42 -9.29 -18.92
N TYR A 212 5.46 -7.98 -19.08
CA TYR A 212 4.45 -7.26 -19.88
C TYR A 212 4.27 -7.85 -21.28
N GLU A 213 5.36 -8.18 -21.95
CA GLU A 213 5.36 -8.72 -23.31
C GLU A 213 4.76 -10.12 -23.43
N ASP A 214 4.73 -10.90 -22.35
CA ASP A 214 4.21 -12.29 -22.35
C ASP A 214 2.70 -12.37 -22.57
N TYR A 215 1.99 -11.28 -22.31
CA TYR A 215 0.54 -11.20 -22.49
C TYR A 215 0.10 -10.77 -23.89
N ILE A 216 1.03 -10.27 -24.72
CA ILE A 216 0.67 -9.77 -26.05
C ILE A 216 0.46 -10.94 -27.00
N GLY A 217 -0.73 -11.02 -27.60
CA GLY A 217 -1.04 -12.12 -28.50
C GLY A 217 -2.52 -12.35 -28.73
N THR A 218 -2.82 -13.45 -29.42
CA THR A 218 -4.19 -13.90 -29.66
C THR A 218 -4.40 -15.22 -28.92
N TYR A 219 -5.50 -15.29 -28.18
CA TYR A 219 -5.84 -16.39 -27.30
C TYR A 219 -7.27 -16.87 -27.57
N THR A 220 -7.58 -18.06 -27.13
CA THR A 220 -8.94 -18.57 -27.07
C THR A 220 -9.45 -18.42 -25.62
N ALA A 221 -10.50 -17.67 -25.43
CA ALA A 221 -11.17 -17.49 -24.15
C ALA A 221 -12.47 -18.30 -24.15
N MET A 222 -12.75 -19.00 -23.02
CA MET A 222 -14.06 -19.57 -22.77
C MET A 222 -14.89 -18.48 -22.08
N VAL A 223 -16.03 -18.17 -22.67
CA VAL A 223 -17.01 -17.22 -22.14
C VAL A 223 -18.26 -18.02 -21.80
N ASP A 224 -18.71 -17.94 -20.56
CA ASP A 224 -19.95 -18.56 -20.14
C ASP A 224 -21.10 -17.57 -20.38
N ASP A 225 -21.95 -17.87 -21.36
CA ASP A 225 -23.13 -17.10 -21.66
C ASP A 225 -24.32 -17.71 -20.91
N TYR A 226 -25.05 -16.86 -20.18
CA TYR A 226 -26.17 -17.31 -19.34
C TYR A 226 -27.24 -18.08 -20.11
N ASP A 227 -27.50 -17.68 -21.37
CA ASP A 227 -28.56 -18.24 -22.19
C ASP A 227 -28.06 -19.37 -23.11
N GLU A 228 -26.82 -19.30 -23.59
CA GLU A 228 -26.26 -20.22 -24.58
C GLU A 228 -25.23 -21.23 -23.99
N GLY A 229 -24.83 -21.00 -22.71
CA GLY A 229 -23.79 -21.79 -22.05
C GLY A 229 -22.37 -21.41 -22.53
N PRO A 230 -21.34 -22.23 -22.18
CA PRO A 230 -19.96 -21.87 -22.44
C PRO A 230 -19.65 -21.87 -23.94
N THR A 231 -19.21 -20.71 -24.43
CA THR A 231 -18.79 -20.49 -25.83
C THR A 231 -17.31 -20.17 -25.91
N SER A 232 -16.68 -20.49 -27.04
CA SER A 232 -15.28 -20.22 -27.29
C SER A 232 -15.16 -18.97 -28.17
N GLN A 233 -14.41 -17.97 -27.69
CA GLN A 233 -14.18 -16.73 -28.41
C GLN A 233 -12.68 -16.48 -28.60
N SER A 234 -12.31 -15.96 -29.80
CA SER A 234 -10.96 -15.43 -30.00
C SER A 234 -10.82 -14.06 -29.35
N VAL A 235 -9.78 -13.90 -28.55
CA VAL A 235 -9.43 -12.61 -27.92
C VAL A 235 -8.01 -12.21 -28.31
N THR A 236 -7.80 -10.93 -28.61
CA THR A 236 -6.48 -10.39 -28.95
C THR A 236 -6.11 -9.32 -27.94
N ILE A 237 -4.93 -9.47 -27.32
CA ILE A 237 -4.34 -8.52 -26.37
C ILE A 237 -3.25 -7.74 -27.08
N THR A 238 -3.39 -6.42 -27.10
CA THR A 238 -2.42 -5.49 -27.69
C THR A 238 -2.04 -4.39 -26.71
N PRO A 239 -0.82 -3.82 -26.79
CA PRO A 239 -0.42 -2.70 -25.94
C PRO A 239 -1.37 -1.51 -26.09
N LYS A 240 -1.81 -0.93 -24.94
CA LYS A 240 -2.52 0.35 -24.88
C LYS A 240 -1.59 1.45 -24.36
N VAL A 241 -1.04 1.26 -23.17
CA VAL A 241 0.07 2.05 -22.63
C VAL A 241 1.15 1.07 -22.23
N ARG A 242 2.32 1.12 -22.91
CA ARG A 242 3.38 0.13 -22.77
C ARG A 242 3.86 0.04 -21.30
N GLY A 243 3.89 -1.18 -20.78
CA GLY A 243 4.27 -1.47 -19.40
C GLY A 243 3.21 -1.10 -18.35
N GLU A 244 1.98 -0.69 -18.75
CA GLU A 244 0.92 -0.28 -17.82
C GLU A 244 -0.43 -0.92 -18.15
N SER A 245 -0.81 -0.97 -19.43
CA SER A 245 -2.13 -1.46 -19.81
C SER A 245 -2.18 -2.01 -21.23
N TYR A 246 -3.23 -2.81 -21.49
CA TYR A 246 -3.50 -3.41 -22.80
C TYR A 246 -4.93 -3.11 -23.22
N THR A 247 -5.18 -3.25 -24.52
CA THR A 247 -6.50 -3.41 -25.06
C THR A 247 -6.73 -4.89 -25.35
N LEU A 248 -7.75 -5.49 -24.75
CA LEU A 248 -8.27 -6.81 -25.12
C LEU A 248 -9.44 -6.59 -26.07
N LYS A 249 -9.39 -7.19 -27.26
CA LYS A 249 -10.49 -7.23 -28.24
C LYS A 249 -11.00 -8.64 -28.36
N SER A 250 -12.30 -8.83 -28.22
CA SER A 250 -12.95 -10.11 -28.43
C SER A 250 -13.55 -10.19 -29.85
N SER A 251 -13.65 -11.41 -30.41
CA SER A 251 -14.36 -11.65 -31.68
C SER A 251 -15.85 -11.34 -31.57
N GLY A 252 -16.42 -11.34 -30.36
CA GLY A 252 -17.79 -10.89 -30.07
C GLY A 252 -17.98 -9.36 -30.09
N GLY A 253 -16.90 -8.59 -30.40
CA GLY A 253 -16.97 -7.13 -30.57
C GLY A 253 -16.70 -6.32 -29.31
N PHE A 254 -16.48 -6.92 -28.17
CA PHE A 254 -16.16 -6.23 -26.91
C PHE A 254 -14.70 -5.81 -26.85
N ASN A 255 -14.46 -4.61 -26.29
CA ASN A 255 -13.13 -4.09 -26.03
C ASN A 255 -12.97 -3.77 -24.54
N PHE A 256 -11.94 -4.33 -23.93
CA PHE A 256 -11.62 -4.11 -22.53
C PHE A 256 -10.24 -3.47 -22.39
N THR A 257 -10.07 -2.70 -21.31
CA THR A 257 -8.75 -2.28 -20.86
C THR A 257 -8.32 -3.21 -19.73
N LEU A 258 -7.20 -3.91 -19.92
CA LEU A 258 -6.53 -4.66 -18.86
C LEU A 258 -5.41 -3.82 -18.29
N LEU A 259 -5.23 -3.84 -16.98
CA LEU A 259 -4.11 -3.20 -16.31
C LEU A 259 -3.04 -4.23 -15.99
N TYR A 260 -1.78 -3.83 -16.14
CA TYR A 260 -0.63 -4.63 -15.76
C TYR A 260 -0.10 -4.18 -14.41
N ASP A 261 -0.20 -5.06 -13.42
CA ASP A 261 0.41 -4.82 -12.11
C ASP A 261 1.89 -5.19 -12.16
N LYS A 262 2.74 -4.19 -12.23
CA LYS A 262 4.21 -4.37 -12.19
C LYS A 262 4.72 -5.02 -10.92
N ALA A 263 3.98 -4.93 -9.82
CA ALA A 263 4.40 -5.48 -8.54
C ALA A 263 4.33 -7.01 -8.50
N SER A 264 3.35 -7.59 -9.17
CA SER A 264 3.10 -9.03 -9.21
C SER A 264 3.24 -9.66 -10.61
N GLY A 265 3.32 -8.85 -11.65
CA GLY A 265 3.26 -9.30 -13.06
C GLY A 265 1.87 -9.72 -13.51
N LYS A 266 0.83 -9.54 -12.70
CA LYS A 266 -0.53 -10.00 -13.01
C LYS A 266 -1.33 -8.98 -13.81
N LEU A 267 -2.35 -9.49 -14.50
CA LEU A 267 -3.38 -8.67 -15.12
C LEU A 267 -4.52 -8.42 -14.13
N THR A 268 -5.05 -7.20 -14.17
CA THR A 268 -6.29 -6.85 -13.50
C THR A 268 -7.29 -6.26 -14.49
N LEU A 269 -8.56 -6.53 -14.26
CA LEU A 269 -9.66 -6.03 -15.04
C LEU A 269 -10.62 -5.28 -14.11
N ASP A 270 -10.58 -3.96 -14.18
CA ASP A 270 -11.48 -3.12 -13.40
C ASP A 270 -12.83 -2.93 -14.10
N SER A 271 -13.86 -2.60 -13.31
CA SER A 271 -15.16 -2.22 -13.83
C SER A 271 -15.05 -1.07 -14.82
N GLN A 272 -15.59 -1.22 -16.02
CA GLN A 272 -15.42 -0.24 -17.08
C GLN A 272 -16.61 -0.24 -18.06
N SER A 273 -16.83 0.91 -18.69
CA SER A 273 -17.74 1.00 -19.84
C SER A 273 -17.12 0.29 -21.04
N ILE A 274 -17.90 -0.56 -21.68
CA ILE A 274 -17.50 -1.31 -22.88
C ILE A 274 -18.01 -0.54 -24.11
N SER A 275 -17.21 -0.46 -25.16
CA SER A 275 -17.64 0.17 -26.42
C SER A 275 -18.88 -0.54 -26.96
N PRO A 276 -19.93 0.21 -27.33
CA PRO A 276 -21.19 -0.37 -27.76
C PRO A 276 -21.03 -1.15 -29.05
N ILE A 277 -21.64 -2.33 -29.10
CA ILE A 277 -21.80 -3.13 -30.34
C ILE A 277 -22.98 -2.61 -31.14
N SER A 278 -23.90 -1.91 -30.47
CA SER A 278 -25.12 -1.30 -31.05
C SER A 278 -25.41 0.03 -30.34
N SER A 279 -26.61 0.59 -30.55
CA SER A 279 -27.08 1.82 -29.87
C SER A 279 -27.23 1.72 -28.34
N SER A 280 -26.97 0.55 -27.74
CA SER A 280 -27.01 0.33 -26.30
C SER A 280 -25.62 0.46 -25.69
N SER A 281 -25.53 1.06 -24.51
CA SER A 281 -24.29 1.13 -23.72
C SER A 281 -24.19 -0.08 -22.80
N TYR A 282 -23.05 -0.75 -22.82
CA TYR A 282 -22.77 -1.89 -21.96
C TYR A 282 -21.71 -1.52 -20.92
N TYR A 283 -21.88 -2.01 -19.72
CA TYR A 283 -20.92 -1.85 -18.64
C TYR A 283 -20.46 -3.23 -18.18
N PHE A 284 -19.15 -3.37 -18.02
CA PHE A 284 -18.55 -4.49 -17.31
C PHE A 284 -18.34 -4.08 -15.85
N ALA A 285 -18.92 -4.82 -14.92
CA ALA A 285 -18.73 -4.59 -13.49
C ALA A 285 -18.02 -5.81 -12.85
N CYS A 286 -16.87 -5.57 -12.23
CA CYS A 286 -16.23 -6.55 -11.38
C CYS A 286 -16.73 -6.37 -9.94
N ALA A 287 -17.29 -7.42 -9.36
CA ALA A 287 -17.57 -7.47 -7.92
C ALA A 287 -16.52 -8.37 -7.25
N ALA A 288 -15.93 -7.91 -6.15
CA ALA A 288 -14.99 -8.71 -5.40
C ALA A 288 -15.66 -9.99 -4.89
N GLY A 289 -15.15 -11.15 -5.32
CA GLY A 289 -15.63 -12.47 -4.88
C GLY A 289 -16.84 -13.02 -5.63
N VAL A 290 -17.26 -12.40 -6.74
CA VAL A 290 -18.33 -12.93 -7.61
C VAL A 290 -17.79 -12.97 -9.04
N GLU A 291 -18.04 -14.07 -9.76
CA GLU A 291 -17.77 -14.16 -11.20
C GLU A 291 -18.52 -13.01 -11.90
N GLY A 292 -17.81 -12.28 -12.78
CA GLY A 292 -18.30 -11.02 -13.35
C GLY A 292 -19.55 -11.25 -14.21
N TYR A 293 -20.59 -10.46 -13.96
CA TYR A 293 -21.77 -10.39 -14.80
C TYR A 293 -21.77 -9.09 -15.59
N ALA A 294 -22.09 -9.15 -16.86
CA ALA A 294 -22.40 -7.97 -17.66
C ALA A 294 -23.87 -7.62 -17.43
N HIS A 295 -24.13 -6.39 -16.94
CA HIS A 295 -25.48 -5.85 -16.87
C HIS A 295 -25.74 -4.89 -18.05
N THR A 296 -26.88 -5.03 -18.68
CA THR A 296 -27.44 -4.05 -19.63
C THR A 296 -28.41 -3.17 -18.86
N GLU A 297 -28.24 -1.85 -18.89
CA GLU A 297 -29.29 -0.87 -18.57
C GLU A 297 -30.01 -0.44 -19.83
#